data_3d8c205e78e21f4bcef841df3e15d6d1
#
_entry.id   3d8c205e78e21f4bcef841df3e15d6d1
#
_cell.length_a   1.000
_cell.length_b   1.000
_cell.length_c   1.000
_cell.angle_alpha   90.00
_cell.angle_beta   90.00
_cell.angle_gamma   90.00
#
_symmetry.space_group_name_H-M   'P 1'
#
loop_
_entity.id
_entity.type
_entity.pdbx_description
1 polymer ?
#
loop_
_entity_poly.entity_id
_entity_poly.type
_entity_poly.pdbx_seq_one_letter_code
_entity_poly.pdbx_strand_id
1 'polypeptide(L)'
;KTFELDLVSGVVSKGYNCDESVRPLMFSKVEQISSVDESVYFGGYLLNMGKCPVSIYKRDSTDKWKVVYTFPQDTINHVHTLVSDPYRDCLWIFTGDFDEASAIWKVTDNFKTVERVCCNDQKYRSCVVFALPEGLLYATDSPFSDGFIYLMNPADYSVRAIAPIDGSCIYGCQWKDKYVFSTTVEGDGRNLSKMEFLFGRKRGVGIKNDFVHMYCGNLQDGFKEIYKEKKDRMPFYTFQFGVFKFPAGLNISNSLYFQPIATNKNDLKLMELCE
;
A
#
# COMPACT_ATOMS: atom_id res chain seq x y z
N LYS A 1 1.81 -8.98 16.58
CA LYS A 1 0.68 -9.90 16.90
C LYS A 1 -0.52 -9.45 16.11
N THR A 2 -1.24 -10.38 15.50
CA THR A 2 -2.56 -10.15 14.90
C THR A 2 -3.64 -10.67 15.83
N PHE A 3 -4.85 -10.15 15.64
CA PHE A 3 -6.04 -10.63 16.30
C PHE A 3 -7.13 -10.82 15.26
N GLU A 4 -8.01 -11.79 15.48
CA GLU A 4 -9.17 -12.02 14.63
C GLU A 4 -10.42 -11.77 15.46
N LEU A 5 -11.33 -10.99 14.92
CA LEU A 5 -12.66 -10.73 15.47
C LEU A 5 -13.67 -11.51 14.64
N ASP A 6 -14.38 -12.43 15.26
CA ASP A 6 -15.56 -13.04 14.67
C ASP A 6 -16.72 -12.04 14.76
N LEU A 7 -17.19 -11.57 13.62
CA LEU A 7 -18.21 -10.54 13.54
C LEU A 7 -19.60 -11.03 13.96
N VAL A 8 -19.83 -12.33 14.03
CA VAL A 8 -21.12 -12.92 14.43
C VAL A 8 -21.17 -13.11 15.93
N SER A 9 -20.15 -13.72 16.51
CA SER A 9 -20.07 -14.00 17.95
C SER A 9 -19.47 -12.85 18.76
N GLY A 10 -18.79 -11.90 18.15
CA GLY A 10 -18.01 -10.85 18.82
C GLY A 10 -16.75 -11.35 19.53
N VAL A 11 -16.39 -12.60 19.33
CA VAL A 11 -15.22 -13.21 19.98
C VAL A 11 -13.94 -12.74 19.32
N VAL A 12 -13.00 -12.25 20.13
CA VAL A 12 -11.65 -11.91 19.71
C VAL A 12 -10.72 -13.06 20.02
N SER A 13 -10.11 -13.65 19.00
CA SER A 13 -9.08 -14.66 19.13
C SER A 13 -7.70 -14.10 18.78
N LYS A 14 -6.66 -14.70 19.35
CA LYS A 14 -5.28 -14.36 19.00
C LYS A 14 -4.95 -15.05 17.69
N GLY A 15 -4.62 -14.25 16.70
CA GLY A 15 -4.14 -14.74 15.40
C GLY A 15 -2.63 -14.95 15.39
N TYR A 16 -2.03 -14.74 14.22
CA TYR A 16 -0.61 -14.98 13.98
C TYR A 16 0.29 -14.14 14.88
N ASN A 17 1.29 -14.78 15.45
CA ASN A 17 2.35 -14.10 16.17
C ASN A 17 3.49 -13.82 15.18
N CYS A 18 3.44 -12.68 14.49
CA CYS A 18 4.51 -12.26 13.60
C CYS A 18 5.85 -12.30 14.37
N ASP A 19 6.84 -12.96 13.83
CA ASP A 19 8.21 -12.79 14.27
C ASP A 19 8.60 -11.31 14.13
N GLU A 20 9.47 -10.78 14.97
CA GLU A 20 9.88 -9.37 14.90
C GLU A 20 10.51 -9.00 13.55
N SER A 21 11.08 -9.99 12.87
CA SER A 21 11.67 -9.87 11.53
C SER A 21 10.65 -9.88 10.38
N VAL A 22 9.38 -10.22 10.63
CA VAL A 22 8.36 -10.36 9.58
C VAL A 22 7.08 -9.65 9.99
N ARG A 23 6.84 -8.49 9.38
CA ARG A 23 5.62 -7.71 9.61
C ARG A 23 4.87 -7.56 8.29
N PRO A 24 3.56 -7.72 8.25
CA PRO A 24 2.77 -7.26 7.10
C PRO A 24 2.66 -5.73 7.11
N LEU A 25 2.77 -5.10 5.96
CA LEU A 25 2.26 -3.74 5.78
C LEU A 25 0.73 -3.80 5.76
N MET A 26 0.19 -4.75 5.00
CA MET A 26 -1.24 -5.03 4.94
C MET A 26 -1.49 -6.52 4.68
N PHE A 27 -2.71 -6.97 4.98
CA PHE A 27 -3.21 -8.27 4.58
C PHE A 27 -4.00 -8.11 3.29
N SER A 28 -3.80 -9.02 2.34
CA SER A 28 -4.51 -9.06 1.07
C SER A 28 -5.40 -10.30 1.01
N LYS A 29 -6.70 -10.10 0.82
CA LYS A 29 -7.61 -11.18 0.48
C LYS A 29 -7.43 -11.50 -1.00
N VAL A 30 -7.00 -12.72 -1.31
CA VAL A 30 -6.89 -13.24 -2.66
C VAL A 30 -8.15 -14.05 -2.94
N GLU A 31 -8.93 -13.62 -3.91
CA GLU A 31 -10.20 -14.24 -4.32
C GLU A 31 -10.52 -13.93 -5.76
N GLN A 32 -11.50 -14.67 -6.33
CA GLN A 32 -12.02 -14.47 -7.69
C GLN A 32 -10.99 -14.71 -8.80
N ILE A 33 -9.91 -15.43 -8.52
CA ILE A 33 -8.92 -15.89 -9.49
C ILE A 33 -8.71 -17.40 -9.31
N SER A 34 -8.46 -18.12 -10.41
CA SER A 34 -8.22 -19.56 -10.38
C SER A 34 -6.73 -19.91 -10.34
N SER A 35 -5.88 -18.97 -10.75
CA SER A 35 -4.43 -19.16 -10.87
C SER A 35 -3.70 -19.18 -9.53
N VAL A 36 -4.32 -18.68 -8.44
CA VAL A 36 -3.77 -18.70 -7.08
C VAL A 36 -4.89 -19.05 -6.10
N ASP A 37 -4.61 -19.91 -5.13
CA ASP A 37 -5.59 -20.37 -4.13
C ASP A 37 -6.21 -19.22 -3.36
N GLU A 38 -7.54 -19.25 -3.17
CA GLU A 38 -8.23 -18.29 -2.32
C GLU A 38 -7.74 -18.38 -0.87
N SER A 39 -7.32 -17.27 -0.30
CA SER A 39 -6.95 -17.14 1.11
C SER A 39 -6.61 -15.68 1.44
N VAL A 40 -6.20 -15.46 2.68
CA VAL A 40 -5.53 -14.21 3.09
C VAL A 40 -4.02 -14.39 2.97
N TYR A 41 -3.38 -13.42 2.35
CA TYR A 41 -1.93 -13.40 2.15
C TYR A 41 -1.32 -12.13 2.74
N PHE A 42 -0.02 -12.18 3.00
CA PHE A 42 0.78 -10.99 3.21
C PHE A 42 2.22 -11.23 2.75
N GLY A 43 2.90 -10.16 2.36
CA GLY A 43 4.33 -10.17 2.11
C GLY A 43 5.12 -9.61 3.28
N GLY A 44 6.34 -10.07 3.47
CA GLY A 44 7.24 -9.52 4.48
C GLY A 44 7.51 -8.03 4.23
N TYR A 45 7.30 -7.21 5.26
CA TYR A 45 7.56 -5.78 5.26
C TYR A 45 8.47 -5.42 6.41
N LEU A 46 9.72 -5.13 6.11
CA LEU A 46 10.76 -4.80 7.08
C LEU A 46 11.78 -3.84 6.46
N LEU A 47 12.54 -3.16 7.30
CA LEU A 47 13.70 -2.40 6.84
C LEU A 47 14.78 -3.39 6.37
N ASN A 48 14.93 -3.55 5.07
CA ASN A 48 15.77 -4.58 4.45
C ASN A 48 16.75 -3.96 3.42
N MET A 49 17.65 -3.13 3.91
CA MET A 49 18.65 -2.47 3.07
C MET A 49 19.60 -3.46 2.38
N GLY A 50 19.84 -4.61 3.01
CA GLY A 50 20.67 -5.70 2.47
C GLY A 50 19.94 -6.61 1.50
N LYS A 51 18.68 -6.33 1.15
CA LYS A 51 17.83 -7.16 0.28
C LYS A 51 17.89 -8.65 0.63
N CYS A 52 17.93 -8.99 1.94
CA CYS A 52 17.79 -10.37 2.39
C CYS A 52 16.51 -11.00 1.84
N PRO A 53 16.42 -12.34 1.74
CA PRO A 53 15.24 -13.00 1.20
C PRO A 53 13.93 -12.57 1.88
N VAL A 54 12.88 -12.32 1.08
CA VAL A 54 11.58 -11.86 1.56
C VAL A 54 10.50 -12.86 1.17
N SER A 55 9.73 -13.32 2.15
CA SER A 55 8.71 -14.36 1.92
C SER A 55 7.30 -13.80 1.80
N ILE A 56 6.48 -14.51 1.02
CA ILE A 56 5.03 -14.38 0.95
C ILE A 56 4.42 -15.48 1.80
N TYR A 57 3.48 -15.08 2.65
CA TYR A 57 2.79 -15.96 3.59
C TYR A 57 1.32 -16.09 3.19
N LYS A 58 0.80 -17.31 3.23
CA LYS A 58 -0.61 -17.66 3.05
C LYS A 58 -1.18 -18.13 4.38
N ARG A 59 -2.37 -17.67 4.72
CA ARG A 59 -3.12 -18.19 5.87
C ARG A 59 -3.57 -19.61 5.58
N ASP A 60 -3.20 -20.54 6.47
CA ASP A 60 -3.62 -21.93 6.40
C ASP A 60 -4.81 -22.20 7.32
N SER A 61 -4.78 -21.62 8.53
CA SER A 61 -5.88 -21.61 9.52
C SER A 61 -5.77 -20.35 10.39
N THR A 62 -6.66 -20.16 11.37
CA THR A 62 -6.75 -18.95 12.20
C THR A 62 -5.42 -18.47 12.75
N ASP A 63 -4.58 -19.37 13.22
CA ASP A 63 -3.28 -19.08 13.83
C ASP A 63 -2.08 -19.56 13.01
N LYS A 64 -2.30 -20.20 11.85
CA LYS A 64 -1.26 -20.86 11.06
C LYS A 64 -1.09 -20.18 9.71
N TRP A 65 0.15 -19.85 9.43
CA TRP A 65 0.58 -19.28 8.18
C TRP A 65 1.71 -20.10 7.60
N LYS A 66 1.72 -20.28 6.29
CA LYS A 66 2.77 -20.98 5.57
C LYS A 66 3.41 -20.08 4.53
N VAL A 67 4.71 -20.24 4.33
CA VAL A 67 5.42 -19.61 3.23
C VAL A 67 5.01 -20.31 1.94
N VAL A 68 4.61 -19.51 0.94
CA VAL A 68 4.23 -19.99 -0.40
C VAL A 68 5.24 -19.58 -1.46
N TYR A 69 6.01 -18.53 -1.22
CA TYR A 69 7.07 -18.07 -2.10
C TYR A 69 8.11 -17.28 -1.30
N THR A 70 9.35 -17.28 -1.74
CA THR A 70 10.40 -16.44 -1.17
C THR A 70 11.18 -15.79 -2.31
N PHE A 71 11.17 -14.46 -2.34
CA PHE A 71 12.05 -13.70 -3.20
C PHE A 71 13.51 -13.94 -2.79
N PRO A 72 14.40 -14.29 -3.75
CA PRO A 72 15.80 -14.54 -3.44
C PRO A 72 16.54 -13.31 -2.89
N GLN A 73 17.71 -13.55 -2.31
CA GLN A 73 18.68 -12.50 -1.95
C GLN A 73 18.89 -11.53 -3.13
N ASP A 74 19.07 -10.26 -2.82
CA ASP A 74 19.35 -9.17 -3.76
C ASP A 74 18.21 -8.84 -4.75
N THR A 75 16.99 -9.33 -4.50
CA THR A 75 15.86 -9.13 -5.42
C THR A 75 15.01 -7.91 -5.03
N ILE A 76 14.51 -7.85 -3.80
CA ILE A 76 13.61 -6.81 -3.32
C ILE A 76 13.96 -6.36 -1.90
N ASN A 77 13.54 -5.16 -1.50
CA ASN A 77 13.62 -4.76 -0.10
C ASN A 77 12.49 -5.37 0.72
N HIS A 78 11.25 -5.21 0.27
CA HIS A 78 10.06 -5.77 0.91
C HIS A 78 8.86 -5.74 -0.05
N VAL A 79 7.77 -6.36 0.38
CA VAL A 79 6.50 -6.36 -0.34
C VAL A 79 5.60 -5.25 0.16
N HIS A 80 5.04 -4.46 -0.74
CA HIS A 80 4.07 -3.43 -0.44
C HIS A 80 2.65 -3.98 -0.42
N THR A 81 2.20 -4.60 -1.51
CA THR A 81 0.84 -5.12 -1.62
C THR A 81 0.75 -6.32 -2.56
N LEU A 82 -0.31 -7.12 -2.37
CA LEU A 82 -0.74 -8.17 -3.29
C LEU A 82 -2.17 -7.87 -3.73
N VAL A 83 -2.46 -8.01 -5.02
CA VAL A 83 -3.76 -7.65 -5.60
C VAL A 83 -4.23 -8.74 -6.55
N SER A 84 -5.41 -9.33 -6.29
CA SER A 84 -6.08 -10.23 -7.24
C SER A 84 -6.56 -9.46 -8.46
N ASP A 85 -6.37 -10.05 -9.63
CA ASP A 85 -6.89 -9.54 -10.88
C ASP A 85 -7.82 -10.56 -11.53
N PRO A 86 -9.13 -10.49 -11.29
CA PRO A 86 -10.10 -11.42 -11.85
C PRO A 86 -10.26 -11.26 -13.37
N TYR A 87 -9.88 -10.13 -13.93
CA TYR A 87 -9.96 -9.88 -15.37
C TYR A 87 -8.88 -10.61 -16.18
N ARG A 88 -7.73 -10.92 -15.52
CA ARG A 88 -6.57 -11.59 -16.16
C ARG A 88 -6.17 -12.87 -15.46
N ASP A 89 -6.97 -13.31 -14.50
CA ASP A 89 -6.75 -14.52 -13.70
C ASP A 89 -5.32 -14.63 -13.17
N CYS A 90 -4.85 -13.57 -12.48
CA CYS A 90 -3.50 -13.53 -11.90
C CYS A 90 -3.47 -12.74 -10.61
N LEU A 91 -2.37 -12.89 -9.87
CA LEU A 91 -2.06 -12.07 -8.71
C LEU A 91 -0.92 -11.10 -9.06
N TRP A 92 -1.08 -9.84 -8.71
CA TRP A 92 -0.03 -8.84 -8.83
C TRP A 92 0.64 -8.60 -7.48
N ILE A 93 1.96 -8.45 -7.49
CA ILE A 93 2.74 -8.06 -6.31
C ILE A 93 3.50 -6.77 -6.64
N PHE A 94 3.41 -5.79 -5.73
CA PHE A 94 4.16 -4.55 -5.79
C PHE A 94 5.23 -4.55 -4.71
N THR A 95 6.44 -4.15 -5.08
CA THR A 95 7.61 -4.12 -4.19
C THR A 95 8.28 -2.75 -4.21
N GLY A 96 9.07 -2.42 -3.20
CA GLY A 96 9.84 -1.16 -3.05
C GLY A 96 11.05 -1.42 -2.15
N ASP A 97 11.82 -0.38 -1.75
CA ASP A 97 11.65 1.08 -1.77
C ASP A 97 12.49 1.80 -2.83
N PHE A 98 13.61 1.21 -3.23
CA PHE A 98 14.57 1.86 -4.12
C PHE A 98 14.38 1.37 -5.56
N ASP A 99 14.88 2.14 -6.52
CA ASP A 99 14.57 2.01 -7.95
C ASP A 99 14.64 0.57 -8.47
N GLU A 100 15.69 -0.15 -8.14
CA GLU A 100 15.88 -1.55 -8.55
C GLU A 100 14.88 -2.52 -7.92
N ALA A 101 14.43 -2.22 -6.70
CA ALA A 101 13.46 -3.02 -5.95
C ALA A 101 12.02 -2.53 -6.18
N SER A 102 11.84 -1.32 -6.74
CA SER A 102 10.54 -0.79 -7.15
C SER A 102 10.07 -1.53 -8.39
N ALA A 103 9.21 -2.51 -8.21
CA ALA A 103 8.84 -3.45 -9.26
C ALA A 103 7.39 -3.93 -9.14
N ILE A 104 6.84 -4.34 -10.29
CA ILE A 104 5.56 -5.03 -10.42
C ILE A 104 5.84 -6.46 -10.88
N TRP A 105 5.23 -7.41 -10.19
CA TRP A 105 5.37 -8.83 -10.46
C TRP A 105 4.01 -9.43 -10.78
N LYS A 106 3.97 -10.29 -11.80
CA LYS A 106 2.80 -11.10 -12.14
C LYS A 106 3.00 -12.53 -11.63
N VAL A 107 1.99 -13.06 -10.95
CA VAL A 107 2.02 -14.38 -10.34
C VAL A 107 0.87 -15.22 -10.87
N THR A 108 1.17 -16.45 -11.27
CA THR A 108 0.20 -17.47 -11.69
C THR A 108 0.63 -18.85 -11.17
N ASP A 109 -0.22 -19.86 -11.39
CA ASP A 109 0.05 -21.27 -11.09
C ASP A 109 0.52 -21.50 -9.64
N ASN A 110 -0.19 -20.89 -8.68
CA ASN A 110 0.12 -20.98 -7.24
C ASN A 110 1.59 -20.66 -6.93
N PHE A 111 2.10 -19.54 -7.43
CA PHE A 111 3.48 -19.06 -7.26
C PHE A 111 4.58 -19.91 -7.95
N LYS A 112 4.22 -20.86 -8.81
CA LYS A 112 5.21 -21.54 -9.65
C LYS A 112 5.76 -20.63 -10.73
N THR A 113 4.94 -19.68 -11.19
CA THR A 113 5.35 -18.64 -12.13
C THR A 113 5.27 -17.29 -11.44
N VAL A 114 6.42 -16.63 -11.25
CA VAL A 114 6.56 -15.29 -10.67
C VAL A 114 7.44 -14.47 -11.63
N GLU A 115 6.82 -13.59 -12.37
CA GLU A 115 7.45 -12.82 -13.44
C GLU A 115 7.57 -11.34 -13.06
N ARG A 116 8.77 -10.76 -13.16
CA ARG A 116 8.98 -9.33 -12.97
C ARG A 116 8.71 -8.59 -14.28
N VAL A 117 7.57 -7.90 -14.34
CA VAL A 117 7.08 -7.26 -15.56
C VAL A 117 7.47 -5.79 -15.69
N CYS A 118 7.64 -5.08 -14.58
CA CYS A 118 8.10 -3.69 -14.54
C CYS A 118 9.09 -3.51 -13.38
N CYS A 119 10.13 -2.69 -13.58
CA CYS A 119 11.11 -2.40 -12.53
C CYS A 119 11.94 -1.14 -12.82
N ASN A 120 12.81 -0.79 -11.86
CA ASN A 120 13.86 0.24 -11.98
C ASN A 120 13.33 1.68 -12.11
N ASP A 121 12.12 1.94 -11.63
CA ASP A 121 11.55 3.29 -11.64
C ASP A 121 10.58 3.46 -10.46
N GLN A 122 10.65 4.59 -9.77
CA GLN A 122 9.76 4.91 -8.65
C GLN A 122 8.27 4.92 -9.02
N LYS A 123 7.92 5.10 -10.30
CA LYS A 123 6.53 4.99 -10.77
C LYS A 123 5.92 3.61 -10.58
N TYR A 124 6.73 2.56 -10.39
CA TYR A 124 6.27 1.19 -10.11
C TYR A 124 6.15 0.86 -8.61
N ARG A 125 6.59 1.78 -7.76
CA ARG A 125 6.45 1.66 -6.31
C ARG A 125 5.06 2.10 -5.88
N SER A 126 4.27 1.18 -5.32
CA SER A 126 2.90 1.47 -4.86
C SER A 126 2.48 0.55 -3.72
N CYS A 127 1.70 1.12 -2.79
CA CYS A 127 1.01 0.39 -1.72
C CYS A 127 -0.48 0.24 -2.01
N VAL A 128 -1.08 1.10 -2.85
CA VAL A 128 -2.51 1.13 -3.14
C VAL A 128 -2.77 0.87 -4.61
N VAL A 129 -3.35 -0.28 -4.91
CA VAL A 129 -3.57 -0.77 -6.27
C VAL A 129 -4.97 -1.37 -6.39
N PHE A 130 -5.64 -1.11 -7.50
CA PHE A 130 -6.94 -1.67 -7.84
C PHE A 130 -6.88 -2.31 -9.23
N ALA A 131 -7.30 -3.57 -9.34
CA ALA A 131 -7.48 -4.23 -10.62
C ALA A 131 -8.81 -3.81 -11.24
N LEU A 132 -8.77 -3.30 -12.48
CA LEU A 132 -9.92 -2.85 -13.27
C LEU A 132 -9.96 -3.59 -14.59
N PRO A 133 -11.10 -3.60 -15.30
CA PRO A 133 -11.16 -4.11 -16.67
C PRO A 133 -10.10 -3.44 -17.59
N GLU A 134 -9.88 -2.14 -17.40
CA GLU A 134 -8.95 -1.32 -18.19
C GLU A 134 -7.48 -1.55 -17.84
N GLY A 135 -7.18 -2.05 -16.64
CA GLY A 135 -5.80 -2.24 -16.17
C GLY A 135 -5.63 -2.10 -14.67
N LEU A 136 -4.41 -1.89 -14.23
CA LEU A 136 -4.11 -1.63 -12.81
C LEU A 136 -4.09 -0.14 -12.54
N LEU A 137 -5.05 0.33 -11.75
CA LEU A 137 -5.11 1.70 -11.25
C LEU A 137 -4.35 1.76 -9.92
N TYR A 138 -3.36 2.62 -9.82
CA TYR A 138 -2.56 2.74 -8.60
C TYR A 138 -1.98 4.14 -8.41
N ALA A 139 -1.56 4.48 -7.21
CA ALA A 139 -0.87 5.72 -6.91
C ALA A 139 0.56 5.43 -6.41
N THR A 140 1.51 6.29 -6.82
CA THR A 140 2.91 6.13 -6.40
C THR A 140 3.10 6.34 -4.91
N ASP A 141 3.90 5.47 -4.31
CA ASP A 141 4.40 5.59 -2.94
C ASP A 141 5.89 5.96 -2.99
N SER A 142 6.20 7.22 -3.27
CA SER A 142 7.59 7.67 -3.37
C SER A 142 7.80 9.08 -2.82
N PRO A 143 8.61 9.24 -1.76
CA PRO A 143 9.04 10.55 -1.31
C PRO A 143 10.17 11.15 -2.19
N PHE A 144 10.66 10.41 -3.20
CA PHE A 144 11.85 10.75 -3.99
C PHE A 144 11.53 11.46 -5.31
N SER A 145 10.31 11.32 -5.80
CA SER A 145 9.86 11.84 -7.10
C SER A 145 8.44 12.37 -7.02
N ASP A 146 8.01 13.06 -8.05
CA ASP A 146 6.63 13.53 -8.17
C ASP A 146 5.65 12.36 -8.16
N GLY A 147 4.58 12.49 -7.38
CA GLY A 147 3.54 11.49 -7.24
C GLY A 147 2.46 11.60 -8.32
N PHE A 148 1.97 10.47 -8.79
CA PHE A 148 0.86 10.37 -9.73
C PHE A 148 -0.05 9.21 -9.40
N ILE A 149 -1.31 9.34 -9.80
CA ILE A 149 -2.20 8.20 -10.03
C ILE A 149 -1.93 7.71 -11.44
N TYR A 150 -1.66 6.42 -11.59
CA TYR A 150 -1.34 5.76 -12.85
C TYR A 150 -2.36 4.70 -13.22
N LEU A 151 -2.47 4.45 -14.52
CA LEU A 151 -3.10 3.25 -15.08
C LEU A 151 -2.05 2.48 -15.88
N MET A 152 -1.76 1.24 -15.48
CA MET A 152 -0.92 0.31 -16.23
C MET A 152 -1.80 -0.59 -17.10
N ASN A 153 -1.47 -0.68 -18.38
CA ASN A 153 -2.05 -1.65 -19.29
C ASN A 153 -1.36 -3.03 -19.12
N PRO A 154 -2.05 -4.08 -18.67
CA PRO A 154 -1.41 -5.37 -18.43
C PRO A 154 -1.06 -6.17 -19.68
N ALA A 155 -1.45 -5.70 -20.87
CA ALA A 155 -1.14 -6.38 -22.13
C ALA A 155 0.30 -6.07 -22.63
N ASP A 156 0.76 -4.85 -22.39
CA ASP A 156 2.08 -4.36 -22.84
C ASP A 156 2.90 -3.70 -21.72
N TYR A 157 2.32 -3.66 -20.52
CA TYR A 157 2.88 -3.04 -19.32
C TYR A 157 3.16 -1.54 -19.44
N SER A 158 2.60 -0.89 -20.44
CA SER A 158 2.67 0.57 -20.57
C SER A 158 1.94 1.27 -19.45
N VAL A 159 2.48 2.39 -18.97
CA VAL A 159 1.93 3.14 -17.83
C VAL A 159 1.57 4.55 -18.26
N ARG A 160 0.33 4.95 -18.01
CA ARG A 160 -0.20 6.28 -18.30
C ARG A 160 -0.52 7.02 -17.01
N ALA A 161 -0.01 8.24 -16.87
CA ALA A 161 -0.41 9.13 -15.78
C ALA A 161 -1.87 9.61 -15.97
N ILE A 162 -2.66 9.49 -14.91
CA ILE A 162 -4.07 9.90 -14.85
C ILE A 162 -4.21 11.26 -14.18
N ALA A 163 -3.60 11.41 -12.99
CA ALA A 163 -3.64 12.65 -12.22
C ALA A 163 -2.39 12.81 -11.36
N PRO A 164 -1.86 14.03 -11.15
CA PRO A 164 -0.81 14.28 -10.17
C PRO A 164 -1.38 14.20 -8.73
N ILE A 165 -0.51 13.83 -7.79
CA ILE A 165 -0.79 13.87 -6.35
C ILE A 165 0.36 14.55 -5.61
N ASP A 166 0.08 15.15 -4.45
CA ASP A 166 1.03 16.01 -3.73
C ASP A 166 1.99 15.27 -2.77
N GLY A 167 2.08 13.96 -2.85
CA GLY A 167 2.98 13.16 -2.02
C GLY A 167 2.88 11.66 -2.28
N SER A 168 3.60 10.87 -1.49
CA SER A 168 3.53 9.39 -1.52
C SER A 168 2.15 8.90 -1.14
N CYS A 169 1.70 7.78 -1.69
CA CYS A 169 0.40 7.18 -1.36
C CYS A 169 0.59 5.79 -0.73
N ILE A 170 0.40 5.70 0.60
CA ILE A 170 0.51 4.43 1.35
C ILE A 170 -0.88 3.83 1.61
N TYR A 171 -1.92 4.64 1.74
CA TYR A 171 -3.26 4.20 2.12
C TYR A 171 -4.32 4.68 1.13
N GLY A 172 -5.33 3.83 0.93
CA GLY A 172 -6.47 4.10 0.08
C GLY A 172 -7.52 3.01 0.24
N CYS A 173 -8.66 3.19 -0.38
CA CYS A 173 -9.74 2.21 -0.40
C CYS A 173 -10.61 2.38 -1.65
N GLN A 174 -11.43 1.38 -1.93
CA GLN A 174 -12.52 1.52 -2.88
C GLN A 174 -13.78 2.00 -2.14
N TRP A 175 -14.41 3.06 -2.64
CA TRP A 175 -15.66 3.60 -2.12
C TRP A 175 -16.70 3.62 -3.24
N LYS A 176 -17.63 2.65 -3.20
CA LYS A 176 -18.58 2.36 -4.26
C LYS A 176 -17.86 2.15 -5.61
N ASP A 177 -18.15 2.98 -6.60
CA ASP A 177 -17.54 3.01 -7.93
C ASP A 177 -16.32 3.95 -8.04
N LYS A 178 -15.91 4.55 -6.92
CA LYS A 178 -14.78 5.48 -6.84
C LYS A 178 -13.59 4.86 -6.11
N TYR A 179 -12.41 5.39 -6.37
CA TYR A 179 -11.15 4.99 -5.75
C TYR A 179 -10.57 6.15 -4.97
N VAL A 180 -10.18 5.87 -3.74
CA VAL A 180 -9.64 6.87 -2.81
C VAL A 180 -8.16 6.63 -2.61
N PHE A 181 -7.36 7.66 -2.81
CA PHE A 181 -5.93 7.68 -2.58
C PHE A 181 -5.58 8.77 -1.57
N SER A 182 -4.81 8.42 -0.53
CA SER A 182 -4.36 9.38 0.47
C SER A 182 -2.86 9.55 0.41
N THR A 183 -2.40 10.79 0.29
CA THR A 183 -0.97 11.08 0.37
C THR A 183 -0.46 11.03 1.80
N THR A 184 0.85 10.98 1.96
CA THR A 184 1.55 11.10 3.23
C THR A 184 2.30 12.43 3.31
N VAL A 185 2.65 12.84 4.53
CA VAL A 185 3.66 13.86 4.78
C VAL A 185 4.81 13.20 5.51
N GLU A 186 5.89 12.95 4.79
CA GLU A 186 7.04 12.17 5.26
C GLU A 186 8.37 12.75 4.78
N GLY A 187 9.44 12.29 5.39
CA GLY A 187 10.80 12.59 4.96
C GLY A 187 11.31 11.60 3.93
N ASP A 188 12.44 11.94 3.33
CA ASP A 188 13.11 11.09 2.34
C ASP A 188 13.70 9.80 2.94
N GLY A 189 14.10 9.81 4.22
CA GLY A 189 14.60 8.61 4.92
C GLY A 189 16.04 8.20 4.59
N ARG A 190 16.63 8.74 3.53
CA ARG A 190 17.99 8.39 3.09
C ARG A 190 19.06 9.20 3.81
N ASN A 191 20.18 8.54 4.18
CA ASN A 191 21.38 9.18 4.71
C ASN A 191 21.13 10.14 5.91
N LEU A 192 20.20 9.77 6.79
CA LEU A 192 19.86 10.57 7.94
C LEU A 192 20.99 10.61 8.96
N SER A 193 21.40 11.80 9.35
CA SER A 193 22.19 11.99 10.57
C SER A 193 21.37 11.61 11.81
N LYS A 194 22.04 11.33 12.93
CA LYS A 194 21.35 11.03 14.19
C LYS A 194 20.38 12.15 14.62
N MET A 195 20.74 13.40 14.38
CA MET A 195 19.88 14.55 14.70
C MET A 195 18.67 14.65 13.77
N GLU A 196 18.85 14.39 12.49
CA GLU A 196 17.74 14.35 11.53
C GLU A 196 16.79 13.19 11.82
N PHE A 197 17.29 12.02 12.23
CA PHE A 197 16.45 10.92 12.69
C PHE A 197 15.61 11.31 13.92
N LEU A 198 16.21 11.97 14.92
CA LEU A 198 15.53 12.32 16.16
C LEU A 198 14.53 13.47 16.00
N PHE A 199 14.89 14.49 15.22
CA PHE A 199 14.17 15.77 15.17
C PHE A 199 13.78 16.20 13.76
N GLY A 200 14.11 15.40 12.74
CA GLY A 200 13.92 15.77 11.34
C GLY A 200 12.44 15.94 10.95
N ARG A 201 12.18 17.05 10.24
CA ARG A 201 10.88 17.39 9.65
C ARG A 201 11.02 17.85 8.22
N LYS A 202 12.20 17.62 7.62
CA LYS A 202 12.44 17.93 6.21
C LYS A 202 11.70 16.89 5.35
N ARG A 203 10.78 17.37 4.55
CA ARG A 203 10.01 16.54 3.61
C ARG A 203 10.89 15.98 2.50
N GLY A 204 10.54 14.80 2.02
CA GLY A 204 11.05 14.28 0.76
C GLY A 204 10.71 15.23 -0.41
N VAL A 205 11.50 15.18 -1.47
CA VAL A 205 11.33 16.08 -2.63
C VAL A 205 10.01 15.85 -3.37
N GLY A 206 9.47 14.64 -3.30
CA GLY A 206 8.15 14.29 -3.86
C GLY A 206 6.97 14.78 -3.02
N ILE A 207 7.20 15.22 -1.76
CA ILE A 207 6.15 15.70 -0.86
C ILE A 207 6.02 17.23 -1.02
N LYS A 208 4.99 17.69 -1.69
CA LYS A 208 4.87 19.08 -2.17
C LYS A 208 4.60 20.09 -1.05
N ASN A 209 3.88 19.70 -0.02
CA ASN A 209 3.48 20.58 1.08
C ASN A 209 3.32 19.82 2.39
N ASP A 210 2.89 20.48 3.47
CA ASP A 210 2.70 19.89 4.80
C ASP A 210 1.29 19.31 5.01
N PHE A 211 0.54 19.07 3.94
CA PHE A 211 -0.81 18.52 4.05
C PHE A 211 -0.84 17.07 3.59
N VAL A 212 -1.57 16.26 4.35
CA VAL A 212 -2.09 14.98 3.89
C VAL A 212 -3.30 15.28 3.03
N HIS A 213 -3.30 14.83 1.79
CA HIS A 213 -4.39 15.03 0.84
C HIS A 213 -5.15 13.72 0.62
N MET A 214 -6.44 13.82 0.35
CA MET A 214 -7.29 12.72 -0.06
C MET A 214 -7.88 13.01 -1.43
N TYR A 215 -7.54 12.18 -2.40
CA TYR A 215 -8.07 12.24 -3.76
C TYR A 215 -9.10 11.13 -3.95
N CYS A 216 -10.22 11.45 -4.58
CA CYS A 216 -11.27 10.50 -4.88
C CYS A 216 -11.75 10.68 -6.32
N GLY A 217 -12.05 9.58 -7.00
CA GLY A 217 -12.56 9.61 -8.36
C GLY A 217 -12.51 8.24 -9.03
N ASN A 218 -12.75 8.26 -10.33
CA ASN A 218 -12.67 7.10 -11.22
C ASN A 218 -12.05 7.49 -12.57
N LEU A 219 -11.93 6.56 -13.50
CA LEU A 219 -11.31 6.82 -14.81
C LEU A 219 -12.18 7.69 -15.73
N GLN A 220 -13.50 7.77 -15.49
CA GLN A 220 -14.44 8.53 -16.32
C GLN A 220 -14.48 10.00 -15.88
N ASP A 221 -14.62 10.25 -14.57
CA ASP A 221 -14.81 11.59 -13.99
C ASP A 221 -13.48 12.27 -13.59
N GLY A 222 -12.38 11.48 -13.59
CA GLY A 222 -11.08 11.89 -13.11
C GLY A 222 -11.01 11.92 -11.58
N PHE A 223 -9.88 12.38 -11.04
CA PHE A 223 -9.60 12.43 -9.61
C PHE A 223 -9.57 13.86 -9.10
N LYS A 224 -10.20 14.12 -7.95
CA LYS A 224 -10.26 15.43 -7.30
C LYS A 224 -9.87 15.30 -5.84
N GLU A 225 -9.22 16.33 -5.28
CA GLU A 225 -9.03 16.45 -3.84
C GLU A 225 -10.40 16.65 -3.17
N ILE A 226 -10.72 15.79 -2.22
CA ILE A 226 -11.98 15.85 -1.46
C ILE A 226 -11.77 16.23 0.01
N TYR A 227 -10.57 16.05 0.53
CA TYR A 227 -10.21 16.41 1.90
C TYR A 227 -8.71 16.60 2.04
N LYS A 228 -8.29 17.46 2.98
CA LYS A 228 -6.90 17.57 3.41
C LYS A 228 -6.77 18.04 4.83
N GLU A 229 -5.68 17.67 5.48
CA GLU A 229 -5.35 18.12 6.82
C GLU A 229 -3.84 18.29 6.98
N LYS A 230 -3.46 19.33 7.71
CA LYS A 230 -2.05 19.62 7.93
C LYS A 230 -1.44 18.62 8.91
N LYS A 231 -0.24 18.11 8.60
CA LYS A 231 0.59 17.33 9.52
C LYS A 231 0.87 18.13 10.79
N ASP A 232 0.94 17.45 11.92
CA ASP A 232 1.41 18.03 13.18
C ASP A 232 2.89 18.50 13.10
N ARG A 233 3.38 19.04 14.20
CA ARG A 233 4.77 19.55 14.27
C ARG A 233 5.78 18.53 14.79
N MET A 234 5.38 17.26 14.97
CA MET A 234 6.27 16.24 15.51
C MET A 234 7.19 15.68 14.41
N PRO A 235 8.43 15.25 14.78
CA PRO A 235 9.39 14.66 13.87
C PRO A 235 8.85 13.38 13.19
N PHE A 236 9.28 13.11 11.95
CA PHE A 236 8.78 12.00 11.16
C PHE A 236 9.17 10.63 11.71
N TYR A 237 10.43 10.45 12.08
CA TYR A 237 11.00 9.13 12.34
C TYR A 237 10.86 8.66 13.79
N THR A 238 10.77 9.59 14.73
CA THR A 238 10.59 9.29 16.15
C THR A 238 9.13 9.29 16.59
N PHE A 239 8.24 9.87 15.78
CA PHE A 239 6.80 9.88 16.05
C PHE A 239 6.04 9.17 14.92
N GLN A 240 5.55 9.89 13.90
CA GLN A 240 4.79 9.31 12.81
C GLN A 240 4.70 10.24 11.60
N PHE A 241 4.57 9.68 10.41
CA PHE A 241 4.17 10.39 9.20
C PHE A 241 2.73 10.87 9.29
N GLY A 242 2.43 12.01 8.65
CA GLY A 242 1.03 12.41 8.46
C GLY A 242 0.36 11.47 7.46
N VAL A 243 -0.73 10.79 7.84
CA VAL A 243 -1.45 9.85 6.98
C VAL A 243 -2.94 9.84 7.28
N PHE A 244 -3.75 9.39 6.32
CA PHE A 244 -5.13 8.93 6.57
C PHE A 244 -5.20 7.43 6.37
N LYS A 245 -5.70 6.69 7.36
CA LYS A 245 -5.94 5.25 7.28
C LYS A 245 -7.39 4.96 7.02
N PHE A 246 -7.66 3.91 6.27
CA PHE A 246 -9.01 3.47 5.90
C PHE A 246 -9.26 2.05 6.39
N PRO A 247 -10.52 1.67 6.67
CA PRO A 247 -10.91 0.26 6.74
C PRO A 247 -10.56 -0.45 5.42
N ALA A 248 -10.11 -1.70 5.52
CA ALA A 248 -9.82 -2.52 4.34
C ALA A 248 -11.11 -3.03 3.68
N GLY A 249 -11.03 -3.28 2.38
CA GLY A 249 -12.12 -3.83 1.58
C GLY A 249 -12.95 -2.78 0.85
N LEU A 250 -14.03 -3.25 0.20
CA LEU A 250 -14.97 -2.40 -0.52
C LEU A 250 -15.95 -1.71 0.45
N ASN A 251 -15.99 -0.40 0.41
CA ASN A 251 -16.99 0.39 1.12
C ASN A 251 -18.17 0.71 0.18
N ILE A 252 -19.33 0.13 0.46
CA ILE A 252 -20.58 0.34 -0.30
C ILE A 252 -21.51 1.38 0.34
N SER A 253 -21.15 1.94 1.49
CA SER A 253 -21.99 2.91 2.21
C SER A 253 -21.91 4.31 1.59
N ASN A 254 -22.82 5.21 1.98
CA ASN A 254 -22.80 6.61 1.58
C ASN A 254 -21.74 7.43 2.32
N SER A 255 -21.05 6.83 3.28
CA SER A 255 -20.05 7.48 4.11
C SER A 255 -18.69 6.85 3.92
N LEU A 256 -17.66 7.68 3.74
CA LEU A 256 -16.26 7.28 3.74
C LEU A 256 -15.70 7.46 5.15
N TYR A 257 -15.29 6.36 5.78
CA TYR A 257 -14.66 6.37 7.10
C TYR A 257 -13.14 6.35 6.98
N PHE A 258 -12.47 7.18 7.76
CA PHE A 258 -11.01 7.23 7.81
C PHE A 258 -10.49 7.73 9.15
N GLN A 259 -9.22 7.47 9.43
CA GLN A 259 -8.55 7.93 10.65
C GLN A 259 -7.31 8.75 10.29
N PRO A 260 -7.31 10.09 10.56
CA PRO A 260 -6.11 10.90 10.51
C PRO A 260 -5.11 10.48 11.57
N ILE A 261 -3.83 10.44 11.21
CA ILE A 261 -2.74 10.14 12.13
C ILE A 261 -1.64 11.17 11.94
N ALA A 262 -1.11 11.67 13.06
CA ALA A 262 -0.12 12.72 13.12
C ALA A 262 -0.56 13.99 12.37
N THR A 263 -1.82 14.39 12.57
CA THR A 263 -2.41 15.60 12.01
C THR A 263 -2.78 16.64 13.09
N ASN A 264 -2.87 17.91 12.69
CA ASN A 264 -3.05 19.02 13.63
C ASN A 264 -4.42 19.06 14.30
N LYS A 265 -5.48 18.58 13.66
CA LYS A 265 -6.87 18.82 14.13
C LYS A 265 -7.56 17.56 14.61
N ASN A 266 -7.51 16.51 13.81
CA ASN A 266 -8.32 15.32 14.03
C ASN A 266 -7.48 14.06 14.26
N ASP A 267 -6.30 14.25 14.81
CA ASP A 267 -5.38 13.15 15.11
C ASP A 267 -6.08 12.05 15.92
N LEU A 268 -5.95 10.80 15.45
CA LEU A 268 -6.52 9.57 16.02
C LEU A 268 -8.05 9.51 16.12
N LYS A 269 -8.80 10.49 15.58
CA LYS A 269 -10.26 10.43 15.54
C LYS A 269 -10.76 9.57 14.39
N LEU A 270 -11.87 8.90 14.58
CA LEU A 270 -12.63 8.34 13.46
C LEU A 270 -13.40 9.47 12.78
N MET A 271 -13.12 9.67 11.51
CA MET A 271 -13.74 10.68 10.67
C MET A 271 -14.73 10.03 9.71
N GLU A 272 -15.76 10.79 9.34
CA GLU A 272 -16.75 10.42 8.35
C GLU A 272 -16.92 11.54 7.35
N LEU A 273 -16.84 11.22 6.06
CA LEU A 273 -17.23 12.10 4.96
C LEU A 273 -18.46 11.50 4.28
N CYS A 274 -19.54 12.26 4.26
CA CYS A 274 -20.75 11.90 3.52
C CYS A 274 -20.65 12.39 2.07
N GLU A 275 -21.26 11.61 1.16
CA GLU A 275 -21.37 11.94 -0.26
C GLU A 275 -22.24 13.17 -0.49
#